data_d49e79f7921bbcfaed48c61be8c54265
#
_entry.id   d49e79f7921bbcfaed48c61be8c54265
#
_cell.length_a   1.000
_cell.length_b   1.000
_cell.length_c   1.000
_cell.angle_alpha   90.00
_cell.angle_beta   90.00
_cell.angle_gamma   90.00
#
_symmetry.space_group_name_H-M   'P 1'
#
loop_
_entity.id
_entity.type
_entity.pdbx_description
1 polymer ?
#
loop_
_entity_poly.entity_id
_entity_poly.type
_entity_poly.pdbx_seq_one_letter_code
_entity_poly.pdbx_strand_id
1 'polypeptide(L)'
;RTLGDATDPEESMRSWQNRYGGFVDLHENYGNRKGIDWLDRTMGRTTVTQNYRVGVNGGNDKLNYNMSYGYFKDEGAMVYSGSDKHNIALSVKSEVNKRLSVTGRINFDYLKVYGAGVAGNGTNEGGSNVDAKFNKMVQILQYRPTIGIRGNDSDLLAGEDPVLSDADGNVMQNPLIAAAEEKDNKETRTLQANGGLTFKIIKGLTFRNN
;
A
#
# COMPACT_ATOMS: atom_id res chain seq x y z
N ARG A 1 27.06 -3.00 13.79
CA ARG A 1 28.41 -3.15 14.40
C ARG A 1 28.21 -3.20 15.89
N THR A 2 28.51 -4.35 16.46
CA THR A 2 28.55 -4.55 17.91
C THR A 2 29.76 -3.84 18.48
N LEU A 3 29.68 -3.40 19.71
CA LEU A 3 30.79 -2.84 20.53
C LEU A 3 32.08 -3.69 20.51
N GLY A 4 32.14 -4.79 19.77
CA GLY A 4 33.26 -5.71 19.71
C GLY A 4 34.29 -5.45 18.62
N ASP A 5 34.12 -4.44 17.76
CA ASP A 5 35.05 -4.19 16.66
C ASP A 5 36.13 -3.15 16.97
N ALA A 6 36.07 -2.52 18.10
CA ALA A 6 37.13 -1.62 18.54
C ALA A 6 38.18 -2.41 19.35
N THR A 7 39.40 -2.39 18.88
CA THR A 7 40.55 -3.03 19.51
C THR A 7 40.93 -2.37 20.83
N ASP A 8 40.40 -1.17 21.10
CA ASP A 8 40.61 -0.40 22.32
C ASP A 8 39.28 -0.15 23.06
N PRO A 9 39.09 -0.67 24.28
CA PRO A 9 37.90 -0.46 25.08
C PRO A 9 37.63 1.01 25.39
N GLU A 10 38.65 1.84 25.54
CA GLU A 10 38.49 3.28 25.82
C GLU A 10 37.98 4.03 24.58
N GLU A 11 38.44 3.68 23.40
CA GLU A 11 37.95 4.26 22.15
C GLU A 11 36.51 3.85 21.86
N SER A 12 36.15 2.61 22.15
CA SER A 12 34.76 2.13 22.12
C SER A 12 33.86 2.92 23.05
N MET A 13 34.30 3.15 24.27
CA MET A 13 33.57 3.89 25.29
C MET A 13 33.40 5.35 24.90
N ARG A 14 34.46 6.01 24.41
CA ARG A 14 34.40 7.39 23.91
C ARG A 14 33.47 7.53 22.69
N SER A 15 33.56 6.62 21.77
CA SER A 15 32.67 6.56 20.62
C SER A 15 31.21 6.42 21.05
N TRP A 16 30.96 5.59 22.04
CA TRP A 16 29.62 5.39 22.61
C TRP A 16 29.13 6.65 23.34
N GLN A 17 29.99 7.27 24.18
CA GLN A 17 29.68 8.52 24.90
C GLN A 17 29.42 9.69 23.94
N ASN A 18 30.20 9.81 22.87
CA ASN A 18 30.00 10.84 21.84
C ASN A 18 28.71 10.68 21.08
N ARG A 19 28.22 9.43 20.90
CA ARG A 19 27.01 9.13 20.16
C ARG A 19 25.74 9.19 21.01
N TYR A 20 25.81 8.78 22.26
CA TYR A 20 24.65 8.58 23.13
C TYR A 20 24.70 9.40 24.43
N GLY A 21 25.74 10.18 24.68
CA GLY A 21 25.96 10.84 25.96
C GLY A 21 26.57 9.92 27.01
N GLY A 22 26.90 10.47 28.17
CA GLY A 22 27.39 9.69 29.30
C GLY A 22 26.32 8.76 29.89
N PHE A 23 26.74 7.70 30.58
CA PHE A 23 25.80 6.75 31.20
C PHE A 23 24.84 7.45 32.17
N VAL A 24 25.28 8.47 32.90
CA VAL A 24 24.44 9.25 33.82
C VAL A 24 23.36 10.00 33.03
N ASP A 25 23.74 10.65 31.92
CA ASP A 25 22.81 11.41 31.09
C ASP A 25 21.74 10.48 30.44
N LEU A 26 22.13 9.28 30.03
CA LEU A 26 21.22 8.27 29.52
C LEU A 26 20.24 7.80 30.59
N HIS A 27 20.71 7.56 31.81
CA HIS A 27 19.86 7.11 32.90
C HIS A 27 18.87 8.21 33.33
N GLU A 28 19.36 9.45 33.47
CA GLU A 28 18.50 10.58 33.82
C GLU A 28 17.47 10.91 32.77
N ASN A 29 17.88 10.89 31.52
CA ASN A 29 16.99 11.25 30.41
C ASN A 29 16.04 10.12 29.99
N TYR A 30 16.44 8.85 30.08
CA TYR A 30 15.73 7.74 29.51
C TYR A 30 15.44 6.56 30.45
N GLY A 31 16.09 6.50 31.64
CA GLY A 31 16.08 5.33 32.52
C GLY A 31 14.71 4.93 33.06
N ASN A 32 13.76 5.86 33.15
CA ASN A 32 12.39 5.62 33.64
C ASN A 32 11.33 5.78 32.55
N ARG A 33 11.73 5.82 31.28
CA ARG A 33 10.81 6.07 30.17
C ARG A 33 10.63 4.82 29.32
N LYS A 34 9.37 4.51 28.99
CA LYS A 34 9.05 3.43 28.06
C LYS A 34 9.46 3.87 26.66
N GLY A 35 10.23 3.04 25.98
CA GLY A 35 10.57 3.25 24.57
C GLY A 35 9.34 3.24 23.66
N ILE A 36 9.47 3.88 22.51
CA ILE A 36 8.44 3.87 21.47
C ILE A 36 8.59 2.60 20.64
N ASP A 37 7.52 1.83 20.53
CA ASP A 37 7.43 0.75 19.57
C ASP A 37 7.02 1.32 18.21
N TRP A 38 8.01 1.56 17.37
CA TRP A 38 7.78 2.11 16.03
C TRP A 38 7.07 1.13 15.10
N LEU A 39 7.22 -0.16 15.33
CA LEU A 39 6.50 -1.16 14.55
C LEU A 39 5.01 -1.11 14.85
N ASP A 40 4.65 -1.04 16.13
CA ASP A 40 3.25 -0.88 16.54
C ASP A 40 2.67 0.45 16.04
N ARG A 41 3.42 1.55 16.14
CA ARG A 41 2.96 2.87 15.65
C ARG A 41 2.77 2.94 14.15
N THR A 42 3.54 2.21 13.37
CA THR A 42 3.45 2.22 11.90
C THR A 42 2.58 1.12 11.32
N MET A 43 2.49 -0.04 11.98
CA MET A 43 1.81 -1.23 11.47
C MET A 43 0.84 -1.88 12.47
N GLY A 44 0.80 -1.46 13.72
CA GLY A 44 -0.02 -2.06 14.78
C GLY A 44 -1.50 -1.70 14.72
N ARG A 45 -1.95 -0.94 13.70
CA ARG A 45 -3.35 -0.52 13.58
C ARG A 45 -4.27 -1.66 13.15
N THR A 46 -5.49 -1.63 13.62
CA THR A 46 -6.56 -2.44 13.04
C THR A 46 -6.96 -1.87 11.69
N THR A 47 -6.94 -2.69 10.66
CA THR A 47 -7.32 -2.31 9.29
C THR A 47 -8.77 -2.70 9.01
N VAL A 48 -9.44 -1.91 8.17
CA VAL A 48 -10.83 -2.15 7.79
C VAL A 48 -10.91 -2.38 6.29
N THR A 49 -11.50 -3.51 5.91
CA THR A 49 -11.84 -3.80 4.51
C THR A 49 -13.33 -3.59 4.32
N GLN A 50 -13.70 -2.83 3.30
CA GLN A 50 -15.09 -2.53 2.95
C GLN A 50 -15.38 -3.03 1.53
N ASN A 51 -16.54 -3.68 1.36
CA ASN A 51 -16.98 -4.17 0.07
C ASN A 51 -18.47 -3.89 -0.12
N TYR A 52 -18.79 -3.04 -1.07
CA TYR A 52 -20.16 -2.67 -1.42
C TYR A 52 -20.43 -3.07 -2.85
N ARG A 53 -21.60 -3.67 -3.10
CA ARG A 53 -22.05 -4.01 -4.44
C ARG A 53 -23.52 -3.68 -4.60
N VAL A 54 -23.82 -3.01 -5.71
CA VAL A 54 -25.19 -2.70 -6.12
C VAL A 54 -25.38 -3.20 -7.55
N GLY A 55 -26.50 -3.82 -7.81
CA GLY A 55 -26.82 -4.32 -9.15
C GLY A 55 -28.27 -4.09 -9.50
N VAL A 56 -28.49 -3.83 -10.77
CA VAL A 56 -29.83 -3.72 -11.38
C VAL A 56 -29.87 -4.64 -12.58
N ASN A 57 -30.89 -5.46 -12.63
CA ASN A 57 -31.15 -6.32 -13.77
C ASN A 57 -32.62 -6.21 -14.16
N GLY A 58 -32.87 -6.34 -15.44
CA GLY A 58 -34.23 -6.28 -15.99
C GLY A 58 -34.24 -6.73 -17.41
N GLY A 59 -35.45 -6.75 -17.97
CA GLY A 59 -35.61 -7.12 -19.36
C GLY A 59 -36.99 -7.66 -19.67
N ASN A 60 -37.12 -8.10 -20.91
CA ASN A 60 -38.28 -8.80 -21.47
C ASN A 60 -37.81 -9.89 -22.45
N ASP A 61 -38.71 -10.52 -23.16
CA ASP A 61 -38.40 -11.61 -24.08
C ASP A 61 -37.40 -11.21 -25.19
N LYS A 62 -37.24 -9.92 -25.46
CA LYS A 62 -36.34 -9.41 -26.52
C LYS A 62 -35.09 -8.74 -26.03
N LEU A 63 -35.09 -8.20 -24.82
CA LEU A 63 -33.97 -7.43 -24.27
C LEU A 63 -33.78 -7.79 -22.83
N ASN A 64 -32.59 -8.22 -22.48
CA ASN A 64 -32.17 -8.42 -21.10
C ASN A 64 -30.92 -7.58 -20.82
N TYR A 65 -30.91 -6.90 -19.69
CA TYR A 65 -29.75 -6.15 -19.26
C TYR A 65 -29.42 -6.45 -17.81
N ASN A 66 -28.16 -6.34 -17.52
CA ASN A 66 -27.62 -6.40 -16.16
C ASN A 66 -26.55 -5.33 -16.01
N MET A 67 -26.68 -4.50 -14.99
CA MET A 67 -25.70 -3.49 -14.63
C MET A 67 -25.32 -3.69 -13.17
N SER A 68 -24.04 -3.62 -12.85
CA SER A 68 -23.57 -3.67 -11.49
C SER A 68 -22.45 -2.69 -11.25
N TYR A 69 -22.39 -2.16 -10.03
CA TYR A 69 -21.31 -1.35 -9.52
C TYR A 69 -20.80 -1.99 -8.24
N GLY A 70 -19.49 -2.13 -8.15
CA GLY A 70 -18.79 -2.59 -6.97
C GLY A 70 -17.78 -1.55 -6.50
N TYR A 71 -17.73 -1.32 -5.19
CA TYR A 71 -16.70 -0.54 -4.53
C TYR A 71 -16.02 -1.42 -3.48
N PHE A 72 -14.71 -1.46 -3.54
CA PHE A 72 -13.87 -2.17 -2.59
C PHE A 72 -12.80 -1.22 -2.07
N LYS A 73 -12.73 -1.08 -0.76
CA LYS A 73 -11.69 -0.33 -0.06
C LYS A 73 -10.97 -1.26 0.89
N ASP A 74 -9.66 -1.24 0.84
CA ASP A 74 -8.78 -1.99 1.72
C ASP A 74 -7.74 -1.06 2.34
N GLU A 75 -7.72 -0.99 3.66
CA GLU A 75 -6.73 -0.22 4.39
C GLU A 75 -5.49 -1.09 4.60
N GLY A 76 -4.33 -0.61 4.18
CA GLY A 76 -3.06 -1.32 4.36
C GLY A 76 -2.64 -1.43 5.82
N ALA A 77 -1.82 -2.40 6.15
CA ALA A 77 -1.28 -2.56 7.51
C ALA A 77 -0.40 -1.36 7.92
N MET A 78 0.36 -0.80 6.98
CA MET A 78 1.13 0.41 7.23
C MET A 78 0.23 1.64 7.22
N VAL A 79 0.46 2.58 8.15
CA VAL A 79 -0.27 3.85 8.19
C VAL A 79 -0.15 4.59 6.84
N TYR A 80 -1.19 5.32 6.46
CA TYR A 80 -1.29 6.07 5.21
C TYR A 80 -1.20 5.22 3.93
N SER A 81 -1.42 3.91 4.00
CA SER A 81 -1.45 3.03 2.82
C SER A 81 -2.79 2.34 2.66
N GLY A 82 -3.11 1.96 1.43
CA GLY A 82 -4.34 1.24 1.11
C GLY A 82 -4.63 1.13 -0.37
N SER A 83 -5.82 0.64 -0.68
CA SER A 83 -6.32 0.57 -2.05
C SER A 83 -7.81 0.83 -2.14
N ASP A 84 -8.20 1.53 -3.20
CA ASP A 84 -9.60 1.76 -3.57
C ASP A 84 -9.82 1.16 -4.96
N LYS A 85 -10.85 0.31 -5.09
CA LYS A 85 -11.23 -0.30 -6.37
C LYS A 85 -12.69 -0.03 -6.68
N HIS A 86 -12.94 0.45 -7.89
CA HIS A 86 -14.25 0.60 -8.46
C HIS A 86 -14.40 -0.34 -9.65
N ASN A 87 -15.48 -1.07 -9.70
CA ASN A 87 -15.82 -1.95 -10.80
C ASN A 87 -17.21 -1.62 -11.31
N ILE A 88 -17.34 -1.37 -12.62
CA ILE A 88 -18.62 -1.18 -13.31
C ILE A 88 -18.74 -2.27 -14.35
N ALA A 89 -19.82 -3.03 -14.31
CA ALA A 89 -20.12 -4.04 -15.31
C ALA A 89 -21.49 -3.79 -15.92
N LEU A 90 -21.56 -3.78 -17.24
CA LEU A 90 -22.77 -3.68 -18.02
C LEU A 90 -22.83 -4.88 -18.99
N SER A 91 -23.92 -5.58 -19.00
CA SER A 91 -24.18 -6.69 -19.94
C SER A 91 -25.56 -6.53 -20.53
N VAL A 92 -25.63 -6.60 -21.84
CA VAL A 92 -26.88 -6.49 -22.60
C VAL A 92 -26.97 -7.67 -23.55
N LYS A 93 -28.14 -8.32 -23.59
CA LYS A 93 -28.49 -9.34 -24.56
C LYS A 93 -29.78 -8.90 -25.23
N SER A 94 -29.78 -8.81 -26.57
CA SER A 94 -30.93 -8.45 -27.36
C SER A 94 -31.23 -9.53 -28.38
N GLU A 95 -32.47 -9.98 -28.43
CA GLU A 95 -33.03 -10.83 -29.50
C GLU A 95 -33.74 -9.94 -30.51
N VAL A 96 -32.98 -9.44 -31.49
CA VAL A 96 -33.48 -8.52 -32.52
C VAL A 96 -34.65 -9.16 -33.31
N ASN A 97 -34.49 -10.44 -33.61
CA ASN A 97 -35.56 -11.26 -34.22
C ASN A 97 -35.30 -12.75 -33.94
N LYS A 98 -36.19 -13.65 -34.44
CA LYS A 98 -36.10 -15.11 -34.24
C LYS A 98 -34.79 -15.74 -34.75
N ARG A 99 -34.04 -15.03 -35.59
CA ARG A 99 -32.78 -15.50 -36.18
C ARG A 99 -31.53 -14.75 -35.69
N LEU A 100 -31.68 -13.53 -35.18
CA LEU A 100 -30.56 -12.67 -34.81
C LEU A 100 -30.60 -12.32 -33.33
N SER A 101 -29.56 -12.65 -32.63
CA SER A 101 -29.31 -12.15 -31.26
C SER A 101 -27.93 -11.46 -31.15
N VAL A 102 -27.91 -10.40 -30.40
CA VAL A 102 -26.72 -9.59 -30.15
C VAL A 102 -26.44 -9.56 -28.64
N THR A 103 -25.21 -9.72 -28.28
CA THR A 103 -24.75 -9.59 -26.88
C THR A 103 -23.66 -8.55 -26.80
N GLY A 104 -23.69 -7.74 -25.74
CA GLY A 104 -22.66 -6.78 -25.45
C GLY A 104 -22.31 -6.86 -23.98
N ARG A 105 -21.02 -6.77 -23.65
CA ARG A 105 -20.55 -6.65 -22.27
C ARG A 105 -19.44 -5.62 -22.21
N ILE A 106 -19.55 -4.73 -21.24
CA ILE A 106 -18.56 -3.71 -20.93
C ILE A 106 -18.23 -3.85 -19.45
N ASN A 107 -16.95 -3.99 -19.13
CA ASN A 107 -16.43 -3.93 -17.77
C ASN A 107 -15.41 -2.81 -17.69
N PHE A 108 -15.55 -1.96 -16.68
CA PHE A 108 -14.60 -0.92 -16.37
C PHE A 108 -14.12 -1.11 -14.93
N ASP A 109 -12.82 -1.24 -14.75
CA ASP A 109 -12.16 -1.35 -13.48
C ASP A 109 -11.25 -0.13 -13.27
N TYR A 110 -11.39 0.51 -12.13
CA TYR A 110 -10.47 1.53 -11.64
C TYR A 110 -9.90 1.07 -10.31
N LEU A 111 -8.58 0.97 -10.23
CA LEU A 111 -7.85 0.61 -9.03
C LEU A 111 -6.85 1.73 -8.72
N LYS A 112 -6.94 2.25 -7.51
CA LYS A 112 -5.95 3.16 -6.93
C LYS A 112 -5.31 2.47 -5.73
N VAL A 113 -3.98 2.34 -5.76
CA VAL A 113 -3.17 1.89 -4.62
C VAL A 113 -2.32 3.06 -4.18
N TYR A 114 -2.25 3.33 -2.89
CA TYR A 114 -1.56 4.49 -2.35
C TYR A 114 -0.74 4.16 -1.12
N GLY A 115 0.28 4.99 -0.89
CA GLY A 115 1.14 4.99 0.29
C GLY A 115 2.23 3.93 0.30
N ALA A 116 2.85 3.78 1.44
CA ALA A 116 3.96 2.87 1.65
C ALA A 116 3.54 1.42 1.39
N GLY A 117 4.02 0.82 0.36
CA GLY A 117 3.64 -0.52 -0.09
C GLY A 117 3.34 -0.59 -1.57
N VAL A 118 3.14 0.54 -2.22
CA VAL A 118 3.13 0.65 -3.68
C VAL A 118 4.53 0.49 -4.25
N ALA A 119 5.52 0.65 -3.41
CA ALA A 119 6.93 0.48 -3.75
C ALA A 119 7.18 -0.87 -4.43
N GLY A 120 7.32 -0.83 -5.68
CA GLY A 120 7.54 -1.97 -6.53
C GLY A 120 7.62 -1.56 -7.97
N ASN A 121 7.46 -0.27 -8.25
CA ASN A 121 7.75 0.28 -9.56
C ASN A 121 9.12 0.99 -9.62
N GLY A 122 10.01 0.67 -8.71
CA GLY A 122 11.42 0.96 -8.95
C GLY A 122 11.83 0.15 -10.16
N THR A 123 11.79 0.76 -11.32
CA THR A 123 12.53 0.38 -12.53
C THR A 123 14.02 0.54 -12.29
N ASN A 124 14.51 0.08 -11.17
CA ASN A 124 15.90 -0.21 -11.01
C ASN A 124 16.08 -1.59 -11.63
N GLU A 125 16.47 -1.57 -12.88
CA GLU A 125 17.00 -2.71 -13.60
C GLU A 125 18.02 -3.40 -12.68
N GLY A 126 17.58 -4.40 -11.92
CA GLY A 126 18.46 -5.20 -11.07
C GLY A 126 18.14 -5.32 -9.59
N GLY A 127 17.23 -4.53 -9.02
CA GLY A 127 16.83 -4.63 -7.61
C GLY A 127 15.52 -5.40 -7.43
N SER A 128 15.50 -6.43 -6.62
CA SER A 128 14.26 -7.15 -6.32
C SER A 128 13.33 -6.27 -5.46
N ASN A 129 12.02 -6.28 -5.77
CA ASN A 129 10.99 -5.54 -5.01
C ASN A 129 10.94 -5.92 -3.51
N VAL A 130 11.62 -6.98 -3.14
CA VAL A 130 11.77 -7.47 -1.77
C VAL A 130 12.68 -6.53 -0.98
N ASP A 131 13.71 -5.98 -1.63
CA ASP A 131 14.74 -5.17 -0.96
C ASP A 131 14.18 -3.84 -0.45
N ALA A 132 13.30 -3.19 -1.22
CA ALA A 132 12.70 -1.92 -0.82
C ALA A 132 11.74 -2.07 0.38
N LYS A 133 10.93 -3.13 0.40
CA LYS A 133 10.03 -3.43 1.53
C LYS A 133 10.80 -3.87 2.77
N PHE A 134 11.83 -4.67 2.57
CA PHE A 134 12.73 -5.12 3.62
C PHE A 134 13.48 -3.93 4.21
N ASN A 135 13.98 -3.03 3.40
CA ASN A 135 14.67 -1.82 3.85
C ASN A 135 13.78 -0.92 4.71
N LYS A 136 12.49 -0.76 4.38
CA LYS A 136 11.55 0.00 5.23
C LYS A 136 11.33 -0.65 6.58
N MET A 137 11.10 -1.95 6.60
CA MET A 137 10.96 -2.69 7.85
C MET A 137 12.22 -2.57 8.70
N VAL A 138 13.38 -2.70 8.08
CA VAL A 138 14.68 -2.52 8.75
C VAL A 138 14.85 -1.11 9.28
N GLN A 139 14.49 -0.08 8.50
CA GLN A 139 14.53 1.31 8.96
C GLN A 139 13.62 1.56 10.18
N ILE A 140 12.39 1.00 10.16
CA ILE A 140 11.47 1.10 11.29
C ILE A 140 12.06 0.44 12.54
N LEU A 141 12.65 -0.75 12.41
CA LEU A 141 13.22 -1.50 13.51
C LEU A 141 14.53 -0.91 14.04
N GLN A 142 15.30 -0.25 13.18
CA GLN A 142 16.56 0.38 13.55
C GLN A 142 16.38 1.80 14.12
N TYR A 143 15.21 2.39 13.92
CA TYR A 143 14.95 3.73 14.41
C TYR A 143 14.94 3.74 15.94
N ARG A 144 15.58 4.74 16.54
CA ARG A 144 15.75 4.80 18.00
C ARG A 144 14.40 4.94 18.73
N PRO A 145 14.18 4.18 19.80
CA PRO A 145 12.92 4.21 20.53
C PRO A 145 12.77 5.42 21.48
N THR A 146 13.75 6.32 21.51
CA THR A 146 13.84 7.41 22.51
C THR A 146 13.42 8.78 21.99
N ILE A 147 13.06 8.90 20.71
CA ILE A 147 12.58 10.17 20.15
C ILE A 147 11.14 10.47 20.62
N GLY A 148 10.80 11.73 20.80
CA GLY A 148 9.44 12.12 21.23
C GLY A 148 9.14 11.87 22.72
N ILE A 149 10.15 11.56 23.52
CA ILE A 149 9.98 11.25 24.95
C ILE A 149 9.59 12.48 25.78
N ARG A 150 9.68 13.68 25.24
CA ARG A 150 9.32 14.91 25.95
C ARG A 150 7.82 15.14 26.16
N GLY A 151 6.99 14.20 25.74
CA GLY A 151 5.62 14.09 26.23
C GLY A 151 4.52 14.57 25.30
N ASN A 152 4.82 15.03 24.09
CA ASN A 152 3.82 15.43 23.12
C ASN A 152 3.87 14.58 21.85
N ASP A 153 2.72 14.14 21.35
CA ASP A 153 2.64 13.43 20.05
C ASP A 153 3.14 14.30 18.89
N SER A 154 3.17 15.62 19.04
CA SER A 154 3.77 16.54 18.10
C SER A 154 5.29 16.38 17.99
N ASP A 155 5.97 15.95 19.04
CA ASP A 155 7.40 15.67 18.98
C ASP A 155 7.72 14.38 18.20
N LEU A 156 6.73 13.49 18.06
CA LEU A 156 6.84 12.31 17.20
C LEU A 156 6.89 12.67 15.71
N LEU A 157 6.29 13.79 15.36
CA LEU A 157 6.21 14.32 14.00
C LEU A 157 7.22 15.43 13.74
N ALA A 158 7.88 15.95 14.78
CA ALA A 158 8.96 16.91 14.62
C ALA A 158 10.16 16.20 13.98
N GLY A 159 10.31 16.40 12.69
CA GLY A 159 11.25 15.68 11.81
C GLY A 159 12.73 16.00 12.03
N GLU A 160 13.06 16.69 13.11
CA GLU A 160 14.44 17.12 13.38
C GLU A 160 15.06 16.29 14.49
N ASP A 161 15.52 15.12 14.12
CA ASP A 161 16.61 14.52 14.85
C ASP A 161 17.88 14.61 13.99
N PRO A 162 18.72 15.61 14.26
CA PRO A 162 19.86 15.91 13.38
C PRO A 162 20.99 14.87 13.46
N VAL A 163 20.85 13.79 14.20
CA VAL A 163 22.01 12.94 14.59
C VAL A 163 21.87 11.48 14.16
N LEU A 164 20.81 11.09 13.48
CA LEU A 164 20.71 9.70 13.02
C LEU A 164 21.17 9.57 11.57
N SER A 165 22.48 9.64 11.37
CA SER A 165 23.08 8.96 10.23
C SER A 165 23.46 7.54 10.64
N ASP A 166 23.19 6.56 9.78
CA ASP A 166 23.79 5.24 9.92
C ASP A 166 25.31 5.30 9.70
N ALA A 167 25.99 4.17 9.88
CA ALA A 167 27.44 4.10 9.71
C ALA A 167 27.91 4.48 8.28
N ASP A 168 27.01 4.49 7.32
CA ASP A 168 27.26 4.80 5.91
C ASP A 168 26.84 6.25 5.56
N GLY A 169 26.43 7.06 6.55
CA GLY A 169 26.03 8.45 6.37
C GLY A 169 24.58 8.67 5.91
N ASN A 170 23.75 7.63 5.84
CA ASN A 170 22.36 7.79 5.51
C ASN A 170 21.59 8.35 6.70
N VAL A 171 20.81 9.39 6.46
CA VAL A 171 19.94 9.99 7.48
C VAL A 171 18.74 9.07 7.71
N MET A 172 18.59 8.59 8.95
CA MET A 172 17.41 7.82 9.33
C MET A 172 16.25 8.76 9.57
N GLN A 173 15.24 8.67 8.72
CA GLN A 173 14.04 9.47 8.84
C GLN A 173 13.05 8.81 9.83
N ASN A 174 12.30 9.65 10.56
CA ASN A 174 11.22 9.16 11.42
C ASN A 174 10.23 8.30 10.62
N PRO A 175 9.95 7.05 11.03
CA PRO A 175 9.10 6.13 10.27
C PRO A 175 7.69 6.63 10.00
N LEU A 176 7.10 7.40 10.90
CA LEU A 176 5.77 7.99 10.69
C LEU A 176 5.80 9.10 9.64
N ILE A 177 6.84 9.94 9.66
CA ILE A 177 7.03 10.99 8.66
C ILE A 177 7.32 10.36 7.31
N ALA A 178 8.22 9.38 7.26
CA ALA A 178 8.52 8.65 6.04
C ALA A 178 7.26 8.02 5.43
N ALA A 179 6.39 7.43 6.26
CA ALA A 179 5.13 6.86 5.80
C ALA A 179 4.12 7.92 5.33
N ALA A 180 4.07 9.09 5.99
CA ALA A 180 3.15 10.17 5.63
C ALA A 180 3.59 10.95 4.37
N GLU A 181 4.90 11.08 4.16
CA GLU A 181 5.47 11.76 3.00
C GLU A 181 5.50 10.89 1.75
N GLU A 182 5.41 9.58 1.92
CA GLU A 182 5.38 8.66 0.80
C GLU A 182 4.04 8.72 0.09
N LYS A 183 4.00 9.56 -0.96
CA LYS A 183 2.81 9.79 -1.79
C LYS A 183 2.82 8.95 -3.07
N ASP A 184 3.38 7.77 -3.01
CA ASP A 184 3.32 6.87 -4.14
C ASP A 184 1.88 6.43 -4.39
N ASN A 185 1.37 6.84 -5.55
CA ASN A 185 0.03 6.48 -6.01
C ASN A 185 0.16 5.73 -7.34
N LYS A 186 -0.43 4.56 -7.38
CA LYS A 186 -0.55 3.79 -8.62
C LYS A 186 -2.02 3.70 -9.00
N GLU A 187 -2.36 4.26 -10.15
CA GLU A 187 -3.70 4.16 -10.72
C GLU A 187 -3.69 3.22 -11.93
N THR A 188 -4.60 2.26 -11.91
CA THR A 188 -4.80 1.33 -13.01
C THR A 188 -6.24 1.44 -13.49
N ARG A 189 -6.41 1.67 -14.78
CA ARG A 189 -7.73 1.74 -15.43
C ARG A 189 -7.79 0.67 -16.50
N THR A 190 -8.77 -0.20 -16.40
CA THR A 190 -8.95 -1.29 -17.35
C THR A 190 -10.36 -1.21 -17.94
N LEU A 191 -10.45 -1.13 -19.26
CA LEU A 191 -11.69 -1.21 -19.99
C LEU A 191 -11.69 -2.48 -20.84
N GLN A 192 -12.70 -3.30 -20.63
CA GLN A 192 -12.93 -4.51 -21.43
C GLN A 192 -14.29 -4.39 -22.08
N ALA A 193 -14.34 -4.48 -23.39
CA ALA A 193 -15.58 -4.50 -24.17
C ALA A 193 -15.61 -5.75 -25.03
N ASN A 194 -16.70 -6.52 -24.91
CA ASN A 194 -16.94 -7.73 -25.69
C ASN A 194 -18.28 -7.61 -26.38
N GLY A 195 -18.32 -7.93 -27.66
CA GLY A 195 -19.55 -7.97 -28.46
C GLY A 195 -19.71 -9.32 -29.13
N GLY A 196 -20.91 -9.86 -29.10
CA GLY A 196 -21.20 -11.12 -29.75
C GLY A 196 -22.44 -11.02 -30.64
N LEU A 197 -22.39 -11.67 -31.80
CA LEU A 197 -23.48 -11.77 -32.72
C LEU A 197 -23.77 -13.25 -33.02
N THR A 198 -25.01 -13.65 -32.86
CA THR A 198 -25.46 -15.00 -33.19
C THR A 198 -26.55 -14.92 -34.25
N PHE A 199 -26.32 -15.53 -35.41
CA PHE A 199 -27.26 -15.55 -36.50
C PHE A 199 -27.60 -16.98 -36.87
N LYS A 200 -28.89 -17.33 -36.75
CA LYS A 200 -29.45 -18.64 -37.18
C LYS A 200 -29.78 -18.59 -38.69
N ILE A 201 -28.95 -19.21 -39.51
CA ILE A 201 -29.09 -19.18 -40.97
C ILE A 201 -30.28 -20.04 -41.39
N ILE A 202 -30.26 -21.30 -41.00
CA ILE A 202 -31.33 -22.29 -41.19
C ILE A 202 -31.45 -23.17 -39.96
N LYS A 203 -32.45 -24.04 -39.91
CA LYS A 203 -32.60 -25.02 -38.82
C LYS A 203 -31.35 -25.93 -38.78
N GLY A 204 -30.62 -25.89 -37.67
CA GLY A 204 -29.38 -26.66 -37.47
C GLY A 204 -28.08 -25.94 -37.85
N LEU A 205 -28.12 -24.78 -38.54
CA LEU A 205 -26.93 -24.00 -38.90
C LEU A 205 -26.99 -22.61 -38.25
N THR A 206 -26.00 -22.34 -37.38
CA THR A 206 -25.90 -21.07 -36.67
C THR A 206 -24.49 -20.49 -36.84
N PHE A 207 -24.42 -19.24 -37.24
CA PHE A 207 -23.19 -18.46 -37.24
C PHE A 207 -23.08 -17.72 -35.91
N ARG A 208 -21.90 -17.78 -35.28
CA ARG A 208 -21.60 -17.07 -34.06
C ARG A 208 -20.25 -16.36 -34.21
N ASN A 209 -20.23 -15.09 -33.87
CA ASN A 209 -19.02 -14.27 -33.78
C ASN A 209 -18.98 -13.59 -32.40
N ASN A 210 -17.81 -13.59 -31.77
CA ASN A 210 -17.56 -12.94 -30.47
C ASN A 210 -16.38 -12.02 -30.62
#